data_0bb5404f92ef7e30bf0cb7667ffed6ec
#
_entry.id   0bb5404f92ef7e30bf0cb7667ffed6ec
#
_cell.length_a   1.000
_cell.length_b   1.000
_cell.length_c   1.000
_cell.angle_alpha   90.00
_cell.angle_beta   90.00
_cell.angle_gamma   90.00
#
_symmetry.space_group_name_H-M   'P 1'
#
loop_
_entity.id
_entity.type
_entity.pdbx_description
1 polymer ?
#
loop_
_entity_poly.entity_id
_entity_poly.type
_entity_poly.pdbx_seq_one_letter_code
_entity_poly.pdbx_strand_id
1 'polypeptide(L)'
;MRLNPFKARVVKAGLAAMVAAALSTGCATTKAPYDYTQFKQSRPSSILVLPPLNGSPDINATYSMLSQVTQPLAESGYYVFPVSLVDETFHQNGLNNPAEMHEVKLQKLREIFGADAALYITVTQYGTSYTVISSESRVSAEARLIDLRSEQVLWSGTATASSAEGRNSSGGLVGMLVQAVVSQIIESSTNHSHRIAGIASNRLLSAGIPNGMLYGPRSPKYQTDGNARP
;
A
#
# COMPACT_ATOMS: atom_id res chain seq x y z
N MET A 1 -50.59 27.32 -38.78
CA MET A 1 -50.79 26.25 -37.77
C MET A 1 -49.97 26.59 -36.54
N ARG A 2 -50.55 27.17 -35.48
CA ARG A 2 -49.82 27.62 -34.29
C ARG A 2 -49.78 26.46 -33.27
N LEU A 3 -48.58 25.95 -32.98
CA LEU A 3 -48.40 24.93 -31.96
C LEU A 3 -48.78 25.48 -30.58
N ASN A 4 -49.60 24.72 -29.87
CA ASN A 4 -50.10 25.04 -28.54
C ASN A 4 -48.91 25.23 -27.57
N PRO A 5 -48.80 26.38 -26.85
CA PRO A 5 -47.64 26.70 -26.01
C PRO A 5 -47.35 25.67 -24.91
N PHE A 6 -48.36 24.90 -24.52
CA PHE A 6 -48.21 23.82 -23.54
C PHE A 6 -47.42 22.64 -24.10
N LYS A 7 -47.67 22.24 -25.37
CA LYS A 7 -46.93 21.15 -26.03
C LYS A 7 -45.46 21.51 -26.27
N ALA A 8 -45.16 22.79 -26.58
CA ALA A 8 -43.80 23.27 -26.77
C ALA A 8 -42.96 23.25 -25.45
N ARG A 9 -43.59 23.50 -24.29
CA ARG A 9 -42.91 23.41 -22.97
C ARG A 9 -42.59 21.99 -22.58
N VAL A 10 -43.51 21.06 -22.83
CA VAL A 10 -43.29 19.61 -22.52
C VAL A 10 -42.17 19.02 -23.39
N VAL A 11 -42.14 19.38 -24.68
CA VAL A 11 -41.08 18.92 -25.59
C VAL A 11 -39.70 19.48 -25.18
N LYS A 12 -39.63 20.76 -24.80
CA LYS A 12 -38.37 21.37 -24.31
C LYS A 12 -37.91 20.77 -23.00
N ALA A 13 -38.80 20.46 -22.06
CA ALA A 13 -38.49 19.81 -20.81
C ALA A 13 -37.99 18.36 -21.03
N GLY A 14 -38.60 17.61 -21.95
CA GLY A 14 -38.16 16.26 -22.34
C GLY A 14 -36.78 16.25 -22.99
N LEU A 15 -36.49 17.23 -23.87
CA LEU A 15 -35.20 17.36 -24.52
C LEU A 15 -34.08 17.71 -23.50
N ALA A 16 -34.37 18.61 -22.56
CA ALA A 16 -33.40 18.96 -21.48
C ALA A 16 -33.12 17.81 -20.55
N ALA A 17 -34.10 16.98 -20.19
CA ALA A 17 -33.90 15.79 -19.38
C ALA A 17 -33.09 14.72 -20.11
N MET A 18 -33.26 14.56 -21.43
CA MET A 18 -32.46 13.61 -22.22
C MET A 18 -31.00 14.03 -22.36
N VAL A 19 -30.74 15.33 -22.50
CA VAL A 19 -29.36 15.88 -22.52
C VAL A 19 -28.69 15.74 -21.16
N ALA A 20 -29.39 15.96 -20.05
CA ALA A 20 -28.85 15.77 -18.70
C ALA A 20 -28.52 14.31 -18.40
N ALA A 21 -29.32 13.36 -18.88
CA ALA A 21 -29.05 11.93 -18.74
C ALA A 21 -27.81 11.46 -19.55
N ALA A 22 -27.53 12.08 -20.70
CA ALA A 22 -26.38 11.77 -21.54
C ALA A 22 -25.03 12.27 -20.95
N LEU A 23 -25.06 13.29 -20.07
CA LEU A 23 -23.89 13.86 -19.43
C LEU A 23 -23.46 13.10 -18.18
N SER A 24 -24.23 12.14 -17.68
CA SER A 24 -23.94 11.33 -16.49
C SER A 24 -23.18 10.04 -16.79
N THR A 25 -22.78 9.76 -18.03
CA THR A 25 -21.84 8.66 -18.33
C THR A 25 -20.42 9.07 -17.96
N GLY A 26 -20.14 9.17 -16.68
CA GLY A 26 -18.79 9.29 -16.14
C GLY A 26 -18.01 8.02 -16.46
N CYS A 27 -16.95 8.12 -17.27
CA CYS A 27 -15.99 7.03 -17.48
C CYS A 27 -15.36 6.69 -16.13
N ALA A 28 -15.85 5.64 -15.45
CA ALA A 28 -15.10 4.98 -14.41
C ALA A 28 -13.89 4.32 -15.10
N THR A 29 -12.72 4.94 -15.02
CA THR A 29 -11.46 4.31 -15.43
C THR A 29 -11.21 3.16 -14.47
N THR A 30 -11.65 1.96 -14.82
CA THR A 30 -11.26 0.74 -14.12
C THR A 30 -9.77 0.53 -14.37
N LYS A 31 -8.96 0.68 -13.30
CA LYS A 31 -7.54 0.35 -13.36
C LYS A 31 -7.43 -1.11 -13.82
N ALA A 32 -6.59 -1.37 -14.83
CA ALA A 32 -6.38 -2.72 -15.33
C ALA A 32 -6.02 -3.67 -14.18
N PRO A 33 -6.53 -4.91 -14.18
CA PRO A 33 -6.17 -5.90 -13.19
C PRO A 33 -4.65 -6.13 -13.18
N TYR A 34 -4.08 -6.31 -11.99
CA TYR A 34 -2.66 -6.63 -11.85
C TYR A 34 -2.38 -8.03 -12.41
N ASP A 35 -1.29 -8.18 -13.17
CA ASP A 35 -0.85 -9.48 -13.68
C ASP A 35 -0.10 -10.26 -12.59
N TYR A 36 -0.74 -11.27 -12.02
CA TYR A 36 -0.16 -12.15 -11.01
C TYR A 36 0.48 -13.42 -11.56
N THR A 37 0.73 -13.52 -12.87
CA THR A 37 1.25 -14.75 -13.48
C THR A 37 2.56 -15.20 -12.83
N GLN A 38 3.53 -14.31 -12.66
CA GLN A 38 4.81 -14.63 -12.03
C GLN A 38 4.64 -14.97 -10.53
N PHE A 39 3.76 -14.25 -9.83
CA PHE A 39 3.48 -14.52 -8.42
C PHE A 39 2.89 -15.92 -8.22
N LYS A 40 1.93 -16.32 -9.06
CA LYS A 40 1.28 -17.64 -9.02
C LYS A 40 2.22 -18.78 -9.44
N GLN A 41 3.19 -18.53 -10.28
CA GLN A 41 4.24 -19.49 -10.64
C GLN A 41 5.26 -19.68 -9.52
N SER A 42 5.73 -18.59 -8.92
CA SER A 42 6.72 -18.60 -7.85
C SER A 42 6.19 -19.21 -6.55
N ARG A 43 4.97 -18.80 -6.11
CA ARG A 43 4.32 -19.22 -4.85
C ARG A 43 5.26 -19.11 -3.64
N PRO A 44 5.80 -17.93 -3.35
CA PRO A 44 6.73 -17.76 -2.23
C PRO A 44 6.02 -18.09 -0.91
N SER A 45 6.72 -18.78 -0.02
CA SER A 45 6.23 -19.10 1.33
C SER A 45 6.90 -18.26 2.41
N SER A 46 8.08 -17.74 2.09
CA SER A 46 8.91 -16.95 2.99
C SER A 46 9.36 -15.64 2.34
N ILE A 47 9.37 -14.57 3.14
CA ILE A 47 9.72 -13.22 2.69
C ILE A 47 10.84 -12.68 3.57
N LEU A 48 11.95 -12.32 2.93
CA LEU A 48 13.04 -11.53 3.49
C LEU A 48 12.72 -10.05 3.29
N VAL A 49 12.56 -9.29 4.36
CA VAL A 49 12.37 -7.84 4.28
C VAL A 49 13.70 -7.15 4.48
N LEU A 50 14.15 -6.39 3.50
CA LEU A 50 15.34 -5.55 3.62
C LEU A 50 14.99 -4.25 4.35
N PRO A 51 15.93 -3.67 5.14
CA PRO A 51 15.74 -2.35 5.71
C PRO A 51 15.35 -1.32 4.64
N PRO A 52 14.21 -0.60 4.81
CA PRO A 52 13.71 0.31 3.79
C PRO A 52 14.67 1.43 3.43
N LEU A 53 14.73 1.78 2.16
CA LEU A 53 15.34 3.03 1.71
C LEU A 53 14.54 4.22 2.22
N ASN A 54 15.23 5.27 2.63
CA ASN A 54 14.62 6.51 3.11
C ASN A 54 14.83 7.66 2.13
N GLY A 55 13.78 8.05 1.42
CA GLY A 55 13.73 9.24 0.57
C GLY A 55 13.17 10.48 1.28
N SER A 56 12.87 10.38 2.59
CA SER A 56 12.34 11.49 3.39
C SER A 56 13.46 12.17 4.20
N PRO A 57 13.26 13.41 4.68
CA PRO A 57 14.22 14.09 5.55
C PRO A 57 14.27 13.55 6.99
N ASP A 58 13.29 12.74 7.42
CA ASP A 58 13.23 12.20 8.79
C ASP A 58 14.06 10.93 8.91
N ILE A 59 15.09 10.95 9.74
CA ILE A 59 16.01 9.81 9.94
C ILE A 59 15.35 8.56 10.52
N ASN A 60 14.20 8.68 11.16
CA ASN A 60 13.50 7.57 11.78
C ASN A 60 12.69 6.73 10.78
N ALA A 61 12.52 7.20 9.54
CA ALA A 61 11.61 6.61 8.56
C ALA A 61 11.91 5.13 8.28
N THR A 62 13.19 4.77 8.10
CA THR A 62 13.63 3.39 7.83
C THR A 62 13.16 2.42 8.90
N TYR A 63 13.57 2.64 10.14
CA TYR A 63 13.27 1.69 11.22
C TYR A 63 11.83 1.77 11.72
N SER A 64 11.22 2.95 11.61
CA SER A 64 9.79 3.09 11.86
C SER A 64 8.96 2.25 10.90
N MET A 65 9.27 2.29 9.60
CA MET A 65 8.59 1.45 8.60
C MET A 65 8.94 -0.03 8.78
N LEU A 66 10.22 -0.37 8.97
CA LEU A 66 10.69 -1.74 9.15
C LEU A 66 9.98 -2.47 10.29
N SER A 67 9.73 -1.79 11.40
CA SER A 67 9.03 -2.37 12.57
C SER A 67 7.55 -2.69 12.32
N GLN A 68 6.94 -2.10 11.29
CA GLN A 68 5.51 -2.25 10.98
C GLN A 68 5.20 -3.28 9.89
N VAL A 69 6.22 -3.79 9.17
CA VAL A 69 5.99 -4.63 7.98
C VAL A 69 5.70 -6.10 8.30
N THR A 70 6.16 -6.59 9.43
CA THR A 70 6.04 -8.02 9.79
C THR A 70 4.57 -8.43 9.97
N GLN A 71 3.77 -7.60 10.65
CA GLN A 71 2.38 -7.93 10.96
C GLN A 71 1.52 -8.16 9.71
N PRO A 72 1.40 -7.22 8.76
CA PRO A 72 0.53 -7.41 7.59
C PRO A 72 0.97 -8.58 6.71
N LEU A 73 2.27 -8.85 6.61
CA LEU A 73 2.79 -9.98 5.86
C LEU A 73 2.48 -11.33 6.54
N ALA A 74 2.69 -11.41 7.86
CA ALA A 74 2.41 -12.61 8.63
C ALA A 74 0.90 -12.93 8.65
N GLU A 75 0.04 -11.94 8.83
CA GLU A 75 -1.43 -12.07 8.76
C GLU A 75 -1.89 -12.44 7.35
N SER A 76 -1.16 -12.04 6.32
CA SER A 76 -1.40 -12.47 4.94
C SER A 76 -0.99 -13.93 4.68
N GLY A 77 -0.32 -14.60 5.62
CA GLY A 77 0.02 -16.02 5.56
C GLY A 77 1.44 -16.33 5.09
N TYR A 78 2.37 -15.39 5.22
CA TYR A 78 3.80 -15.61 4.91
C TYR A 78 4.62 -15.89 6.17
N TYR A 79 5.71 -16.62 6.00
CA TYR A 79 6.81 -16.57 6.96
C TYR A 79 7.64 -15.31 6.70
N VAL A 80 7.78 -14.47 7.69
CA VAL A 80 8.63 -13.28 7.62
C VAL A 80 9.87 -13.53 8.46
N PHE A 81 11.04 -13.38 7.86
CA PHE A 81 12.29 -13.46 8.63
C PHE A 81 12.30 -12.33 9.66
N PRO A 82 12.76 -12.61 10.92
CA PRO A 82 12.83 -11.57 11.95
C PRO A 82 13.65 -10.37 11.44
N VAL A 83 13.01 -9.23 11.28
CA VAL A 83 13.60 -8.05 10.63
C VAL A 83 14.85 -7.54 11.37
N SER A 84 14.88 -7.66 12.69
CA SER A 84 16.06 -7.32 13.49
C SER A 84 17.24 -8.25 13.26
N LEU A 85 16.99 -9.55 13.04
CA LEU A 85 18.05 -10.51 12.71
C LEU A 85 18.61 -10.26 11.31
N VAL A 86 17.73 -9.93 10.36
CA VAL A 86 18.13 -9.58 8.98
C VAL A 86 19.03 -8.34 8.99
N ASP A 87 18.61 -7.29 9.67
CA ASP A 87 19.36 -6.03 9.82
C ASP A 87 20.74 -6.30 10.48
N GLU A 88 20.77 -7.00 11.60
CA GLU A 88 21.99 -7.38 12.30
C GLU A 88 22.94 -8.23 11.43
N THR A 89 22.40 -9.15 10.64
CA THR A 89 23.21 -9.95 9.71
C THR A 89 23.91 -9.08 8.68
N PHE A 90 23.25 -8.05 8.15
CA PHE A 90 23.88 -7.09 7.25
C PHE A 90 24.98 -6.29 7.96
N HIS A 91 24.72 -5.79 9.16
CA HIS A 91 25.69 -5.03 9.96
C HIS A 91 26.94 -5.86 10.27
N GLN A 92 26.80 -7.12 10.66
CA GLN A 92 27.91 -8.03 10.92
C GLN A 92 28.75 -8.34 9.67
N ASN A 93 28.18 -8.18 8.48
CA ASN A 93 28.88 -8.30 7.20
C ASN A 93 29.41 -6.96 6.67
N GLY A 94 29.39 -5.90 7.49
CA GLY A 94 29.95 -4.59 7.16
C GLY A 94 29.01 -3.67 6.35
N LEU A 95 27.76 -4.09 6.10
CA LEU A 95 26.76 -3.31 5.40
C LEU A 95 25.95 -2.50 6.43
N ASN A 96 26.24 -1.21 6.56
CA ASN A 96 25.66 -0.36 7.60
C ASN A 96 24.61 0.62 7.04
N ASN A 97 24.38 0.60 5.73
CA ASN A 97 23.47 1.51 5.05
C ASN A 97 22.43 0.72 4.24
N PRO A 98 21.13 1.00 4.36
CA PRO A 98 20.10 0.34 3.56
C PRO A 98 20.35 0.38 2.05
N ALA A 99 21.01 1.43 1.52
CA ALA A 99 21.35 1.49 0.10
C ALA A 99 22.33 0.38 -0.30
N GLU A 100 23.36 0.14 0.50
CA GLU A 100 24.33 -0.95 0.29
C GLU A 100 23.67 -2.32 0.43
N MET A 101 22.74 -2.48 1.39
CA MET A 101 21.99 -3.73 1.57
C MET A 101 21.11 -4.04 0.34
N HIS A 102 20.56 -3.03 -0.30
CA HIS A 102 19.74 -3.18 -1.51
C HIS A 102 20.57 -3.52 -2.76
N GLU A 103 21.88 -3.26 -2.75
CA GLU A 103 22.81 -3.63 -3.83
C GLU A 103 23.30 -5.09 -3.75
N VAL A 104 22.98 -5.81 -2.67
CA VAL A 104 23.34 -7.21 -2.52
C VAL A 104 22.65 -8.06 -3.58
N LYS A 105 23.43 -8.88 -4.29
CA LYS A 105 22.89 -9.76 -5.33
C LYS A 105 21.83 -10.70 -4.78
N LEU A 106 20.72 -10.86 -5.52
CA LEU A 106 19.57 -11.69 -5.14
C LEU A 106 19.99 -13.13 -4.80
N GLN A 107 20.89 -13.71 -5.59
CA GLN A 107 21.45 -15.04 -5.32
C GLN A 107 22.13 -15.09 -3.95
N LYS A 108 22.87 -14.04 -3.57
CA LYS A 108 23.57 -13.99 -2.27
C LYS A 108 22.60 -13.89 -1.10
N LEU A 109 21.53 -13.11 -1.24
CA LEU A 109 20.44 -13.05 -0.25
C LEU A 109 19.82 -14.45 -0.05
N ARG A 110 19.61 -15.18 -1.14
CA ARG A 110 19.08 -16.53 -1.06
C ARG A 110 20.05 -17.51 -0.38
N GLU A 111 21.33 -17.43 -0.70
CA GLU A 111 22.37 -18.26 -0.07
C GLU A 111 22.47 -18.05 1.44
N ILE A 112 22.38 -16.78 1.89
CA ILE A 112 22.54 -16.42 3.31
C ILE A 112 21.28 -16.76 4.10
N PHE A 113 20.10 -16.37 3.61
CA PHE A 113 18.86 -16.43 4.37
C PHE A 113 17.98 -17.64 4.01
N GLY A 114 18.14 -18.23 2.82
CA GLY A 114 17.27 -19.32 2.35
C GLY A 114 15.84 -18.89 2.04
N ALA A 115 15.58 -17.58 1.89
CA ALA A 115 14.26 -17.04 1.62
C ALA A 115 13.79 -17.32 0.18
N ASP A 116 12.47 -17.41 -0.04
CA ASP A 116 11.89 -17.57 -1.36
C ASP A 116 11.85 -16.23 -2.13
N ALA A 117 11.49 -15.16 -1.43
CA ALA A 117 11.37 -13.84 -2.03
C ALA A 117 11.95 -12.76 -1.11
N ALA A 118 12.41 -11.65 -1.71
CA ALA A 118 12.86 -10.46 -0.99
C ALA A 118 11.91 -9.29 -1.25
N LEU A 119 11.59 -8.55 -0.18
CA LEU A 119 10.77 -7.36 -0.20
C LEU A 119 11.66 -6.12 -0.07
N TYR A 120 11.64 -5.29 -1.09
CA TYR A 120 12.32 -4.00 -1.18
C TYR A 120 11.30 -2.90 -0.94
N ILE A 121 11.57 -2.02 0.00
CA ILE A 121 10.69 -0.90 0.35
C ILE A 121 11.47 0.40 0.24
N THR A 122 10.82 1.42 -0.32
CA THR A 122 11.31 2.81 -0.31
C THR A 122 10.26 3.68 0.35
N VAL A 123 10.62 4.32 1.45
CA VAL A 123 9.79 5.36 2.09
C VAL A 123 10.02 6.66 1.34
N THR A 124 9.02 7.13 0.61
CA THR A 124 9.10 8.34 -0.21
C THR A 124 8.69 9.60 0.56
N GLN A 125 7.83 9.45 1.56
CA GLN A 125 7.44 10.52 2.49
C GLN A 125 7.30 9.96 3.89
N TYR A 126 7.81 10.69 4.88
CA TYR A 126 7.63 10.37 6.29
C TYR A 126 7.77 11.65 7.13
N GLY A 127 6.87 11.85 8.07
CA GLY A 127 6.96 12.95 9.03
C GLY A 127 5.70 13.79 9.10
N THR A 128 5.81 14.85 9.90
CA THR A 128 4.71 15.80 10.15
C THR A 128 5.03 17.13 9.50
N SER A 129 4.10 17.60 8.68
CA SER A 129 4.11 18.95 8.11
C SER A 129 3.22 19.87 8.94
N TYR A 130 3.74 21.05 9.29
CA TYR A 130 3.03 22.04 10.08
C TYR A 130 2.62 23.20 9.17
N THR A 131 1.34 23.53 9.16
CA THR A 131 0.81 24.76 8.57
C THR A 131 0.25 25.66 9.66
N VAL A 132 -0.02 26.93 9.32
CA VAL A 132 -0.50 27.92 10.31
C VAL A 132 -1.81 27.48 11.01
N ILE A 133 -2.61 26.60 10.38
CA ILE A 133 -3.94 26.24 10.85
C ILE A 133 -4.04 24.75 11.22
N SER A 134 -3.11 23.90 10.76
CA SER A 134 -3.17 22.45 11.01
C SER A 134 -1.81 21.77 10.91
N SER A 135 -1.68 20.62 11.57
CA SER A 135 -0.57 19.70 11.36
C SER A 135 -1.08 18.44 10.68
N GLU A 136 -0.29 17.90 9.77
CA GLU A 136 -0.56 16.66 9.06
C GLU A 136 0.67 15.76 9.10
N SER A 137 0.50 14.54 9.63
CA SER A 137 1.50 13.49 9.51
C SER A 137 1.17 12.63 8.29
N ARG A 138 2.14 12.43 7.42
CA ARG A 138 1.98 11.64 6.18
C ARG A 138 3.12 10.64 6.05
N VAL A 139 2.77 9.44 5.63
CA VAL A 139 3.72 8.39 5.25
C VAL A 139 3.32 7.83 3.91
N SER A 140 4.27 7.81 2.97
CA SER A 140 4.12 7.19 1.66
C SER A 140 5.27 6.22 1.44
N ALA A 141 4.96 5.05 0.91
CA ALA A 141 5.96 4.04 0.62
C ALA A 141 5.62 3.27 -0.66
N GLU A 142 6.67 2.81 -1.32
CA GLU A 142 6.62 1.93 -2.48
C GLU A 142 7.28 0.61 -2.11
N ALA A 143 6.80 -0.50 -2.67
CA ALA A 143 7.40 -1.81 -2.43
C ALA A 143 7.45 -2.65 -3.71
N ARG A 144 8.47 -3.53 -3.76
CA ARG A 144 8.62 -4.56 -4.79
C ARG A 144 8.98 -5.88 -4.12
N LEU A 145 8.24 -6.93 -4.47
CA LEU A 145 8.53 -8.31 -4.07
C LEU A 145 9.23 -9.01 -5.23
N ILE A 146 10.41 -9.54 -5.00
CA ILE A 146 11.26 -10.19 -6.02
C ILE A 146 11.52 -11.64 -5.60
N ASP A 147 11.28 -12.57 -6.51
CA ASP A 147 11.63 -13.98 -6.32
C ASP A 147 13.15 -14.17 -6.32
N LEU A 148 13.69 -14.83 -5.31
CA LEU A 148 15.15 -15.00 -5.15
C LEU A 148 15.71 -16.19 -5.98
N ARG A 149 14.86 -16.96 -6.67
CA ARG A 149 15.29 -18.04 -7.57
C ARG A 149 15.30 -17.60 -9.02
N SER A 150 14.18 -16.97 -9.45
CA SER A 150 14.00 -16.55 -10.84
C SER A 150 14.39 -15.10 -11.09
N GLU A 151 14.63 -14.33 -10.03
CA GLU A 151 14.92 -12.90 -10.06
C GLU A 151 13.79 -12.04 -10.66
N GLN A 152 12.59 -12.63 -10.79
CA GLN A 152 11.42 -11.96 -11.35
C GLN A 152 10.72 -11.09 -10.31
N VAL A 153 10.23 -9.94 -10.73
CA VAL A 153 9.34 -9.12 -9.91
C VAL A 153 7.97 -9.80 -9.84
N LEU A 154 7.58 -10.23 -8.65
CA LEU A 154 6.31 -10.90 -8.39
C LEU A 154 5.17 -9.90 -8.21
N TRP A 155 5.48 -8.79 -7.54
CA TRP A 155 4.50 -7.76 -7.22
C TRP A 155 5.20 -6.42 -6.94
N SER A 156 4.48 -5.34 -7.25
CA SER A 156 4.85 -3.99 -6.83
C SER A 156 3.59 -3.23 -6.42
N GLY A 157 3.75 -2.36 -5.44
CA GLY A 157 2.65 -1.57 -4.93
C GLY A 157 3.12 -0.26 -4.31
N THR A 158 2.17 0.65 -4.09
CA THR A 158 2.38 1.92 -3.41
C THR A 158 1.25 2.16 -2.44
N ALA A 159 1.54 2.76 -1.30
CA ALA A 159 0.51 3.19 -0.38
C ALA A 159 0.88 4.51 0.30
N THR A 160 -0.15 5.27 0.63
CA THR A 160 -0.05 6.49 1.42
C THR A 160 -1.04 6.43 2.55
N ALA A 161 -0.67 6.94 3.70
CA ALA A 161 -1.55 7.23 4.82
C ALA A 161 -1.28 8.62 5.37
N SER A 162 -2.33 9.28 5.84
CA SER A 162 -2.26 10.63 6.41
C SER A 162 -3.19 10.78 7.60
N SER A 163 -2.76 11.53 8.59
CA SER A 163 -3.59 11.91 9.74
C SER A 163 -4.72 12.89 9.38
N ALA A 164 -4.68 13.48 8.19
CA ALA A 164 -5.74 14.35 7.69
C ALA A 164 -6.89 13.57 7.04
N GLU A 165 -6.70 12.28 6.76
CA GLU A 165 -7.74 11.41 6.24
C GLU A 165 -8.86 11.26 7.27
N GLY A 166 -10.01 11.61 7.10
CA GLY A 166 -11.11 11.57 8.05
C GLY A 166 -11.56 12.92 8.58
N ARG A 167 -10.77 13.99 8.42
CA ARG A 167 -11.25 15.34 8.73
C ARG A 167 -12.25 15.85 7.69
N ASN A 168 -12.20 15.33 6.47
CA ASN A 168 -13.02 15.79 5.34
C ASN A 168 -13.96 14.72 4.73
N SER A 169 -14.00 13.51 5.27
CA SER A 169 -14.86 12.46 4.71
C SER A 169 -16.15 12.28 5.50
N SER A 170 -17.20 12.93 5.05
CA SER A 170 -18.59 12.59 5.38
C SER A 170 -19.05 11.36 4.59
N GLY A 171 -18.29 10.28 4.55
CA GLY A 171 -18.67 9.16 3.71
C GLY A 171 -17.87 7.86 3.92
N GLY A 172 -18.55 6.84 4.43
CA GLY A 172 -18.17 5.44 4.34
C GLY A 172 -17.59 4.81 5.60
N LEU A 173 -17.99 3.55 5.85
CA LEU A 173 -17.59 2.72 6.99
C LEU A 173 -16.05 2.56 7.13
N VAL A 174 -15.32 2.67 6.03
CA VAL A 174 -13.83 2.61 6.03
C VAL A 174 -13.22 3.86 6.64
N GLY A 175 -13.81 5.03 6.42
CA GLY A 175 -13.38 6.29 7.06
C GLY A 175 -13.62 6.30 8.57
N MET A 176 -14.69 5.67 9.05
CA MET A 176 -15.01 5.56 10.48
C MET A 176 -13.99 4.71 11.26
N LEU A 177 -13.51 3.62 10.69
CA LEU A 177 -12.50 2.76 11.34
C LEU A 177 -11.16 3.48 11.49
N VAL A 178 -10.76 4.28 10.49
CA VAL A 178 -9.53 5.09 10.57
C VAL A 178 -9.70 6.22 11.58
N GLN A 179 -10.87 6.85 11.65
CA GLN A 179 -11.15 7.94 12.56
C GLN A 179 -11.17 7.50 14.04
N ALA A 180 -11.70 6.32 14.33
CA ALA A 180 -11.72 5.77 15.71
C ALA A 180 -10.31 5.51 16.24
N VAL A 181 -9.35 5.13 15.39
CA VAL A 181 -7.96 4.89 15.78
C VAL A 181 -7.16 6.20 15.91
N VAL A 182 -7.45 7.21 15.10
CA VAL A 182 -6.69 8.47 15.06
C VAL A 182 -7.12 9.45 16.16
N SER A 183 -8.37 9.42 16.61
CA SER A 183 -8.91 10.41 17.57
C SER A 183 -8.51 10.20 19.03
N GLN A 184 -7.96 9.03 19.40
CA GLN A 184 -7.68 8.71 20.80
C GLN A 184 -6.28 9.05 21.33
N ILE A 185 -5.34 9.53 20.49
CA ILE A 185 -3.96 9.72 20.96
C ILE A 185 -3.39 11.05 20.47
N ILE A 186 -3.44 12.04 21.33
CA ILE A 186 -2.63 13.26 21.27
C ILE A 186 -1.39 12.99 22.13
N GLU A 187 -0.35 12.39 21.54
CA GLU A 187 0.96 12.31 22.16
C GLU A 187 2.05 12.44 21.10
N SER A 188 3.04 13.25 21.40
CA SER A 188 4.26 13.66 20.67
C SER A 188 4.34 13.34 19.14
N SER A 189 4.85 14.28 18.36
CA SER A 189 4.94 14.21 16.87
C SER A 189 5.67 12.97 16.32
N THR A 190 6.63 12.42 17.06
CA THR A 190 7.41 11.24 16.68
C THR A 190 6.55 9.97 16.71
N ASN A 191 5.73 9.80 17.76
CA ASN A 191 4.81 8.66 17.86
C ASN A 191 3.68 8.72 16.83
N HIS A 192 3.31 9.92 16.39
CA HIS A 192 2.24 10.09 15.43
C HIS A 192 2.64 9.60 14.03
N SER A 193 3.82 9.97 13.52
CA SER A 193 4.32 9.49 12.22
C SER A 193 4.54 7.98 12.20
N HIS A 194 5.01 7.40 13.31
CA HIS A 194 5.18 5.96 13.45
C HIS A 194 3.83 5.20 13.33
N ARG A 195 2.76 5.72 13.90
CA ARG A 195 1.42 5.12 13.76
C ARG A 195 0.87 5.23 12.35
N ILE A 196 1.10 6.37 11.68
CA ILE A 196 0.73 6.53 10.28
C ILE A 196 1.54 5.55 9.40
N ALA A 197 2.80 5.27 9.75
CA ALA A 197 3.60 4.23 9.09
C ALA A 197 2.96 2.83 9.22
N GLY A 198 2.39 2.50 10.38
CA GLY A 198 1.62 1.26 10.56
C GLY A 198 0.40 1.17 9.63
N ILE A 199 -0.35 2.26 9.48
CA ILE A 199 -1.49 2.31 8.54
C ILE A 199 -1.01 2.18 7.09
N ALA A 200 0.06 2.88 6.71
CA ALA A 200 0.64 2.80 5.38
C ALA A 200 1.14 1.38 5.07
N SER A 201 1.83 0.75 6.03
CA SER A 201 2.32 -0.62 5.92
C SER A 201 1.17 -1.63 5.71
N ASN A 202 0.10 -1.53 6.50
CA ASN A 202 -1.08 -2.37 6.33
C ASN A 202 -1.72 -2.18 4.95
N ARG A 203 -1.88 -0.96 4.48
CA ARG A 203 -2.41 -0.66 3.14
C ARG A 203 -1.53 -1.18 2.01
N LEU A 204 -0.21 -1.17 2.23
CA LEU A 204 0.75 -1.61 1.22
C LEU A 204 0.84 -3.12 1.15
N LEU A 205 0.92 -3.81 2.30
CA LEU A 205 1.39 -5.19 2.40
C LEU A 205 0.32 -6.21 2.74
N SER A 206 -0.91 -5.80 3.13
CA SER A 206 -1.98 -6.75 3.39
C SER A 206 -2.50 -7.39 2.12
N ALA A 207 -2.72 -8.71 2.15
CA ALA A 207 -3.37 -9.44 1.07
C ALA A 207 -4.89 -9.17 1.02
N GLY A 208 -5.49 -9.49 -0.12
CA GLY A 208 -6.94 -9.38 -0.31
C GLY A 208 -7.47 -8.00 -0.64
N ILE A 209 -6.60 -7.03 -0.88
CA ILE A 209 -6.95 -5.71 -1.40
C ILE A 209 -6.79 -5.68 -2.93
N PRO A 210 -7.52 -4.79 -3.64
CA PRO A 210 -7.38 -4.66 -5.09
C PRO A 210 -5.93 -4.35 -5.51
N ASN A 211 -5.37 -5.18 -6.39
CA ASN A 211 -3.99 -5.10 -6.86
C ASN A 211 -2.92 -5.21 -5.74
N GLY A 212 -3.30 -5.72 -4.56
CA GLY A 212 -2.41 -5.98 -3.44
C GLY A 212 -1.61 -7.27 -3.59
N MET A 213 -0.85 -7.62 -2.56
CA MET A 213 -0.20 -8.92 -2.49
C MET A 213 -1.23 -10.06 -2.43
N LEU A 214 -0.88 -11.23 -2.97
CA LEU A 214 -1.71 -12.43 -2.81
C LEU A 214 -1.56 -13.03 -1.42
N TYR A 215 -2.53 -13.86 -0.99
CA TYR A 215 -2.40 -14.61 0.25
C TYR A 215 -1.30 -15.66 0.17
N GLY A 216 -0.49 -15.72 1.22
CA GLY A 216 0.57 -16.72 1.37
C GLY A 216 0.06 -18.10 1.78
N PRO A 217 0.92 -19.15 1.71
CA PRO A 217 0.52 -20.54 1.91
C PRO A 217 -0.05 -20.88 3.28
N ARG A 218 0.21 -20.06 4.30
CA ARG A 218 -0.33 -20.28 5.67
C ARG A 218 -1.69 -19.62 5.90
N SER A 219 -2.16 -18.82 4.93
CA SER A 219 -3.50 -18.23 5.01
C SER A 219 -4.58 -19.24 4.65
N PRO A 220 -5.70 -19.29 5.38
CA PRO A 220 -6.87 -20.09 4.97
C PRO A 220 -7.49 -19.61 3.65
N LYS A 221 -7.11 -18.40 3.20
CA LYS A 221 -7.54 -17.82 1.93
C LYS A 221 -6.51 -18.02 0.80
N TYR A 222 -5.52 -18.87 1.00
CA TYR A 222 -4.52 -19.15 -0.03
C TYR A 222 -5.14 -19.56 -1.35
N GLN A 223 -4.67 -18.98 -2.46
CA GLN A 223 -5.16 -19.22 -3.83
C GLN A 223 -6.62 -18.80 -4.12
N THR A 224 -7.28 -18.07 -3.22
CA THR A 224 -8.64 -17.56 -3.48
C THR A 224 -8.66 -16.19 -4.14
N ASP A 225 -7.52 -15.52 -4.23
CA ASP A 225 -7.35 -14.17 -4.75
C ASP A 225 -6.51 -14.11 -6.06
N GLY A 226 -6.32 -12.92 -6.60
CA GLY A 226 -5.53 -12.73 -7.82
C GLY A 226 -6.18 -13.24 -9.10
N ASN A 227 -7.44 -13.61 -9.07
CA ASN A 227 -8.22 -13.85 -10.27
C ASN A 227 -8.90 -12.54 -10.68
N ALA A 228 -8.76 -12.18 -11.95
CA ALA A 228 -9.56 -11.08 -12.49
C ALA A 228 -11.03 -11.41 -12.24
N ARG A 229 -11.74 -10.61 -11.44
CA ARG A 229 -13.20 -10.72 -11.42
C ARG A 229 -13.69 -10.23 -12.77
N PRO A 230 -14.58 -10.99 -13.43
CA PRO A 230 -15.17 -10.59 -14.70
C PRO A 230 -15.89 -9.26 -14.61
#